data_51508985287a5ab500d9782964682c3e
#
_entry.id   51508985287a5ab500d9782964682c3e
#
_cell.length_a   1.000
_cell.length_b   1.000
_cell.length_c   1.000
_cell.angle_alpha   90.00
_cell.angle_beta   90.00
_cell.angle_gamma   90.00
#
_symmetry.space_group_name_H-M   'P 1'
#
loop_
_entity.id
_entity.type
_entity.pdbx_description
1 polymer ?
#
loop_
_entity_poly.entity_id
_entity_poly.type
_entity_poly.pdbx_seq_one_letter_code
_entity_poly.pdbx_strand_id
1 'polypeptide(L)'
;VTAASGQYETTLQSEMAKSDAPTLFQVNGPVGLKNWKDYCYDLKDADITKELTSDAYELKDGDAVDGIAYVIESYGLITNKTLLEKAGYTLDDIKSFDDLKKVADDIQARKDELGVKGAFTSAGMDGSSDWRFKTHLANLPIYYEYKADGIDDTEAIKGTYLDQYKNVFDLYITDSTCDGSELSAKTADDSRNEFVNGDAVFYQNGSWE
;
A
#
# COMPACT_ATOMS: atom_id res chain seq x y z
N VAL A 1 0.01 -21.30 -10.01
CA VAL A 1 -0.08 -20.41 -11.19
C VAL A 1 0.96 -19.33 -11.01
N THR A 2 1.82 -19.12 -12.00
CA THR A 2 2.79 -18.02 -12.02
C THR A 2 2.28 -16.98 -13.01
N ALA A 3 2.15 -15.74 -12.57
CA ALA A 3 1.71 -14.64 -13.41
C ALA A 3 2.77 -13.53 -13.44
N ALA A 4 2.83 -12.78 -14.55
CA ALA A 4 3.60 -11.55 -14.60
C ALA A 4 2.98 -10.49 -13.66
N SER A 5 3.78 -9.50 -13.28
CA SER A 5 3.30 -8.39 -12.43
C SER A 5 2.05 -7.73 -13.03
N GLY A 6 1.04 -7.50 -12.22
CA GLY A 6 -0.24 -6.93 -12.63
C GLY A 6 -1.16 -7.86 -13.46
N GLN A 7 -0.77 -9.12 -13.70
CA GLN A 7 -1.53 -10.05 -14.54
C GLN A 7 -2.16 -11.22 -13.78
N TYR A 8 -2.12 -11.22 -12.45
CA TYR A 8 -2.58 -12.33 -11.64
C TYR A 8 -4.06 -12.68 -11.89
N GLU A 9 -4.96 -11.70 -11.78
CA GLU A 9 -6.40 -11.89 -11.94
C GLU A 9 -6.76 -12.43 -13.33
N THR A 10 -6.19 -11.85 -14.40
CA THR A 10 -6.44 -12.31 -15.77
C THR A 10 -5.90 -13.72 -16.01
N THR A 11 -4.72 -14.02 -15.45
CA THR A 11 -4.13 -15.35 -15.55
C THR A 11 -4.96 -16.37 -14.78
N LEU A 12 -5.35 -16.06 -13.54
CA LEU A 12 -6.18 -16.93 -12.71
C LEU A 12 -7.52 -17.23 -13.39
N GLN A 13 -8.18 -16.23 -13.97
CA GLN A 13 -9.42 -16.41 -14.69
C GLN A 13 -9.28 -17.40 -15.85
N SER A 14 -8.17 -17.32 -16.59
CA SER A 14 -7.85 -18.26 -17.67
C SER A 14 -7.58 -19.68 -17.15
N GLU A 15 -6.91 -19.81 -16.00
CA GLU A 15 -6.60 -21.10 -15.38
C GLU A 15 -7.86 -21.77 -14.79
N MET A 16 -8.75 -20.99 -14.19
CA MET A 16 -10.02 -21.50 -13.63
C MET A 16 -10.97 -22.05 -14.69
N ALA A 17 -10.83 -21.63 -15.94
CA ALA A 17 -11.63 -22.16 -17.06
C ALA A 17 -11.14 -23.53 -17.58
N LYS A 18 -10.00 -24.04 -17.08
CA LYS A 18 -9.43 -25.32 -17.53
C LYS A 18 -9.97 -26.50 -16.73
N SER A 19 -9.82 -27.69 -17.27
CA SER A 19 -10.22 -28.95 -16.61
C SER A 19 -9.38 -29.28 -15.38
N ASP A 20 -8.18 -28.74 -15.28
CA ASP A 20 -7.19 -28.89 -14.21
C ASP A 20 -6.96 -27.56 -13.48
N ALA A 21 -8.05 -26.87 -13.14
CA ALA A 21 -8.04 -25.61 -12.43
C ALA A 21 -7.25 -25.68 -11.09
N PRO A 22 -6.64 -24.58 -10.65
CA PRO A 22 -5.91 -24.54 -9.37
C PRO A 22 -6.79 -24.92 -8.18
N THR A 23 -6.29 -25.80 -7.32
CA THR A 23 -6.99 -26.18 -6.08
C THR A 23 -6.89 -25.07 -5.01
N LEU A 24 -5.78 -24.34 -5.00
CA LEU A 24 -5.53 -23.20 -4.11
C LEU A 24 -5.18 -21.98 -4.95
N PHE A 25 -5.75 -20.85 -4.60
CA PHE A 25 -5.49 -19.57 -5.27
C PHE A 25 -5.60 -18.42 -4.28
N GLN A 26 -4.95 -17.31 -4.59
CA GLN A 26 -4.97 -16.12 -3.75
C GLN A 26 -6.17 -15.24 -4.11
N VAL A 27 -6.84 -14.73 -3.08
CA VAL A 27 -7.90 -13.72 -3.20
C VAL A 27 -7.45 -12.46 -2.46
N ASN A 28 -7.47 -11.32 -3.14
CA ASN A 28 -7.05 -10.04 -2.59
C ASN A 28 -8.18 -9.38 -1.79
N GLY A 29 -8.41 -9.89 -0.60
CA GLY A 29 -9.34 -9.32 0.37
C GLY A 29 -10.81 -9.30 -0.08
N PRO A 30 -11.68 -8.55 0.63
CA PRO A 30 -13.12 -8.55 0.36
C PRO A 30 -13.50 -8.06 -1.05
N VAL A 31 -12.71 -7.15 -1.64
CA VAL A 31 -12.96 -6.67 -3.01
C VAL A 31 -12.70 -7.77 -4.03
N GLY A 32 -11.57 -8.48 -3.88
CA GLY A 32 -11.25 -9.63 -4.73
C GLY A 32 -12.27 -10.76 -4.58
N LEU A 33 -12.77 -10.99 -3.38
CA LEU A 33 -13.76 -12.04 -3.12
C LEU A 33 -15.03 -11.89 -3.96
N LYS A 34 -15.46 -10.67 -4.27
CA LYS A 34 -16.62 -10.42 -5.15
C LYS A 34 -16.49 -11.11 -6.51
N ASN A 35 -15.27 -11.32 -7.00
CA ASN A 35 -15.00 -11.98 -8.28
C ASN A 35 -14.79 -13.49 -8.15
N TRP A 36 -14.42 -13.98 -6.96
CA TRP A 36 -13.93 -15.34 -6.78
C TRP A 36 -14.78 -16.21 -5.86
N LYS A 37 -15.77 -15.67 -5.16
CA LYS A 37 -16.54 -16.40 -4.15
C LYS A 37 -17.21 -17.66 -4.71
N ASP A 38 -17.68 -17.63 -5.95
CA ASP A 38 -18.33 -18.79 -6.59
C ASP A 38 -17.37 -19.97 -6.86
N TYR A 39 -16.06 -19.74 -6.74
CA TYR A 39 -15.00 -20.73 -6.86
C TYR A 39 -14.43 -21.17 -5.50
N CYS A 40 -14.84 -20.51 -4.41
CA CYS A 40 -14.35 -20.80 -3.08
C CYS A 40 -15.14 -21.96 -2.45
N TYR A 41 -14.43 -22.71 -1.63
CA TYR A 41 -15.04 -23.71 -0.76
C TYR A 41 -15.24 -23.10 0.62
N ASP A 42 -16.40 -23.29 1.24
CA ASP A 42 -16.65 -22.84 2.61
C ASP A 42 -15.76 -23.61 3.60
N LEU A 43 -14.82 -22.90 4.19
CA LEU A 43 -13.84 -23.41 5.15
C LEU A 43 -14.31 -23.29 6.61
N LYS A 44 -15.54 -22.84 6.88
CA LYS A 44 -16.03 -22.55 8.24
C LYS A 44 -15.80 -23.70 9.23
N ASP A 45 -16.03 -24.94 8.81
CA ASP A 45 -15.87 -26.12 9.64
C ASP A 45 -14.57 -26.88 9.36
N ALA A 46 -13.69 -26.35 8.52
CA ALA A 46 -12.43 -26.97 8.18
C ALA A 46 -11.44 -26.96 9.39
N ASP A 47 -10.60 -27.99 9.47
CA ASP A 47 -9.65 -28.09 10.58
C ASP A 47 -8.65 -26.93 10.58
N ILE A 48 -8.25 -26.44 9.40
CA ILE A 48 -7.34 -25.30 9.30
C ILE A 48 -7.93 -24.01 9.88
N THR A 49 -9.23 -23.80 9.76
CA THR A 49 -9.91 -22.62 10.31
C THR A 49 -9.89 -22.65 11.85
N LYS A 50 -9.95 -23.84 12.45
CA LYS A 50 -9.88 -24.00 13.90
C LYS A 50 -8.50 -23.67 14.49
N GLU A 51 -7.46 -23.67 13.65
CA GLU A 51 -6.09 -23.30 14.05
C GLU A 51 -5.83 -21.79 14.00
N LEU A 52 -6.76 -21.01 13.48
CA LEU A 52 -6.61 -19.55 13.42
C LEU A 52 -6.63 -18.96 14.84
N THR A 53 -5.73 -18.04 15.10
CA THR A 53 -5.64 -17.33 16.39
C THR A 53 -6.58 -16.15 16.51
N SER A 54 -7.22 -15.75 15.39
CA SER A 54 -8.17 -14.65 15.32
C SER A 54 -9.06 -14.80 14.08
N ASP A 55 -10.33 -14.44 14.20
CA ASP A 55 -11.28 -14.34 13.09
C ASP A 55 -10.94 -13.19 12.12
N ALA A 56 -10.06 -12.27 12.51
CA ALA A 56 -9.51 -11.27 11.60
C ALA A 56 -8.72 -11.86 10.42
N TYR A 57 -8.35 -13.12 10.49
CA TYR A 57 -7.67 -13.87 9.42
C TYR A 57 -8.61 -14.63 8.49
N GLU A 58 -9.90 -14.53 8.72
CA GLU A 58 -10.93 -15.12 7.89
C GLU A 58 -11.41 -14.13 6.82
N LEU A 59 -11.54 -14.60 5.59
CA LEU A 59 -12.18 -13.87 4.50
C LEU A 59 -13.61 -14.37 4.36
N LYS A 60 -14.57 -13.54 4.78
CA LYS A 60 -15.98 -13.93 4.92
C LYS A 60 -16.89 -13.42 3.79
N ASP A 61 -17.87 -14.26 3.41
CA ASP A 61 -19.08 -13.84 2.68
C ASP A 61 -20.31 -14.27 3.52
N GLY A 62 -20.88 -13.34 4.26
CA GLY A 62 -21.91 -13.65 5.25
C GLY A 62 -21.39 -14.60 6.35
N ASP A 63 -22.01 -15.77 6.47
CA ASP A 63 -21.62 -16.80 7.46
C ASP A 63 -20.56 -17.77 6.93
N ALA A 64 -20.22 -17.74 5.66
CA ALA A 64 -19.20 -18.59 5.05
C ALA A 64 -17.80 -18.01 5.27
N VAL A 65 -16.79 -18.89 5.36
CA VAL A 65 -15.38 -18.57 5.36
C VAL A 65 -14.78 -19.02 4.03
N ASP A 66 -14.70 -18.10 3.08
CA ASP A 66 -14.28 -18.35 1.71
C ASP A 66 -12.77 -18.35 1.51
N GLY A 67 -12.03 -17.92 2.53
CA GLY A 67 -10.58 -17.94 2.54
C GLY A 67 -9.99 -17.64 3.91
N ILE A 68 -8.72 -17.94 4.04
CA ILE A 68 -7.93 -17.63 5.25
C ILE A 68 -6.63 -16.93 4.86
N ALA A 69 -6.14 -16.04 5.73
CA ALA A 69 -4.85 -15.39 5.54
C ALA A 69 -3.72 -16.42 5.64
N TYR A 70 -2.83 -16.43 4.66
CA TYR A 70 -1.63 -17.28 4.66
C TYR A 70 -0.37 -16.52 5.06
N VAL A 71 -0.43 -15.19 5.08
CA VAL A 71 0.67 -14.30 5.46
C VAL A 71 0.10 -13.00 6.04
N ILE A 72 0.83 -12.40 6.97
CA ILE A 72 0.57 -11.08 7.50
C ILE A 72 1.61 -10.14 6.91
N GLU A 73 1.15 -9.13 6.19
CA GLU A 73 1.97 -8.08 5.60
C GLU A 73 1.64 -6.74 6.25
N SER A 74 2.60 -5.85 6.28
CA SER A 74 2.42 -4.48 6.71
C SER A 74 3.17 -3.53 5.79
N TYR A 75 2.80 -2.28 5.78
CA TYR A 75 3.50 -1.22 5.06
C TYR A 75 3.90 -0.09 6.01
N GLY A 76 4.89 0.68 5.58
CA GLY A 76 5.44 1.76 6.37
C GLY A 76 6.44 2.58 5.56
N LEU A 77 7.36 3.22 6.25
CA LEU A 77 8.44 4.01 5.66
C LEU A 77 9.77 3.30 5.84
N ILE A 78 10.34 2.85 4.74
CA ILE A 78 11.72 2.38 4.69
C ILE A 78 12.61 3.62 4.67
N THR A 79 13.52 3.73 5.63
CA THR A 79 14.31 4.95 5.86
C THR A 79 15.80 4.69 5.64
N ASN A 80 16.44 5.50 4.80
CA ASN A 80 17.89 5.53 4.67
C ASN A 80 18.48 6.34 5.84
N LYS A 81 18.92 5.63 6.89
CA LYS A 81 19.44 6.25 8.11
C LYS A 81 20.67 7.14 7.85
N THR A 82 21.55 6.74 6.94
CA THR A 82 22.76 7.50 6.61
C THR A 82 22.41 8.86 6.00
N LEU A 83 21.42 8.89 5.10
CA LEU A 83 20.95 10.15 4.50
C LEU A 83 20.16 11.00 5.51
N LEU A 84 19.37 10.36 6.38
CA LEU A 84 18.66 11.04 7.46
C LEU A 84 19.65 11.73 8.44
N GLU A 85 20.70 11.01 8.87
CA GLU A 85 21.76 11.54 9.72
C GLU A 85 22.56 12.66 9.04
N LYS A 86 22.83 12.52 7.73
CA LYS A 86 23.45 13.58 6.93
C LYS A 86 22.60 14.86 6.92
N ALA A 87 21.29 14.73 6.93
CA ALA A 87 20.36 15.86 7.04
C ALA A 87 20.29 16.45 8.46
N GLY A 88 20.91 15.81 9.45
CA GLY A 88 20.96 16.27 10.84
C GLY A 88 19.83 15.70 11.72
N TYR A 89 19.17 14.62 11.27
CA TYR A 89 18.06 13.97 11.99
C TYR A 89 18.35 12.50 12.28
N THR A 90 17.61 11.97 13.23
CA THR A 90 17.57 10.54 13.56
C THR A 90 16.12 10.05 13.56
N LEU A 91 15.90 8.74 13.65
CA LEU A 91 14.55 8.19 13.81
C LEU A 91 13.87 8.65 15.10
N ASP A 92 14.66 9.03 16.10
CA ASP A 92 14.13 9.56 17.38
C ASP A 92 13.52 10.94 17.27
N ASP A 93 13.82 11.67 16.21
CA ASP A 93 13.25 12.98 15.91
C ASP A 93 11.88 12.89 15.22
N ILE A 94 11.43 11.67 14.84
CA ILE A 94 10.17 11.43 14.10
C ILE A 94 9.24 10.59 15.00
N LYS A 95 8.40 11.28 15.78
CA LYS A 95 7.46 10.67 16.74
C LYS A 95 5.99 10.88 16.35
N SER A 96 5.74 11.81 15.44
CA SER A 96 4.40 12.20 14.97
C SER A 96 4.42 12.48 13.48
N PHE A 97 3.23 12.65 12.89
CA PHE A 97 3.11 13.10 11.51
C PHE A 97 3.74 14.49 11.30
N ASP A 98 3.55 15.40 12.24
CA ASP A 98 4.10 16.76 12.17
C ASP A 98 5.64 16.76 12.18
N ASP A 99 6.24 15.86 12.97
CA ASP A 99 7.70 15.68 12.96
C ASP A 99 8.17 15.14 11.60
N LEU A 100 7.49 14.12 11.07
CA LEU A 100 7.82 13.56 9.76
C LEU A 100 7.73 14.62 8.67
N LYS A 101 6.63 15.39 8.67
CA LYS A 101 6.44 16.47 7.68
C LYS A 101 7.53 17.53 7.78
N LYS A 102 7.84 17.99 8.99
CA LYS A 102 8.92 18.94 9.23
C LYS A 102 10.27 18.45 8.69
N VAL A 103 10.60 17.19 8.96
CA VAL A 103 11.85 16.56 8.48
C VAL A 103 11.85 16.46 6.95
N ALA A 104 10.74 16.02 6.35
CA ALA A 104 10.62 15.90 4.91
C ALA A 104 10.70 17.25 4.20
N ASP A 105 9.96 18.25 4.67
CA ASP A 105 9.99 19.63 4.13
C ASP A 105 11.43 20.21 4.17
N ASP A 106 12.16 20.00 5.27
CA ASP A 106 13.55 20.48 5.42
C ASP A 106 14.49 19.74 4.46
N ILE A 107 14.38 18.43 4.33
CA ILE A 107 15.18 17.64 3.39
C ILE A 107 14.87 18.08 1.95
N GLN A 108 13.60 18.25 1.61
CA GLN A 108 13.19 18.71 0.28
C GLN A 108 13.76 20.10 -0.04
N ALA A 109 13.71 21.01 0.91
CA ALA A 109 14.26 22.36 0.75
C ALA A 109 15.79 22.38 0.55
N ARG A 110 16.51 21.42 1.16
CA ARG A 110 17.97 21.29 1.11
C ARG A 110 18.47 20.15 0.22
N LYS A 111 17.64 19.62 -0.66
CA LYS A 111 17.96 18.42 -1.45
C LYS A 111 19.27 18.53 -2.23
N ASP A 112 19.55 19.68 -2.83
CA ASP A 112 20.78 19.92 -3.60
C ASP A 112 22.02 19.90 -2.69
N GLU A 113 21.96 20.52 -1.50
CA GLU A 113 23.02 20.48 -0.48
C GLU A 113 23.26 19.05 0.01
N LEU A 114 22.18 18.31 0.23
CA LEU A 114 22.23 16.93 0.72
C LEU A 114 22.60 15.92 -0.37
N GLY A 115 22.55 16.31 -1.66
CA GLY A 115 22.83 15.45 -2.79
C GLY A 115 21.77 14.37 -3.00
N VAL A 116 20.51 14.67 -2.65
CA VAL A 116 19.34 13.84 -2.93
C VAL A 116 18.44 14.54 -3.96
N LYS A 117 17.50 13.82 -4.54
CA LYS A 117 16.52 14.38 -5.49
C LYS A 117 15.20 14.78 -4.81
N GLY A 118 14.91 14.17 -3.65
CA GLY A 118 13.71 14.44 -2.87
C GLY A 118 13.79 13.84 -1.48
N ALA A 119 12.87 14.24 -0.60
CA ALA A 119 12.72 13.59 0.71
C ALA A 119 12.16 12.18 0.54
N PHE A 120 11.13 12.01 -0.29
CA PHE A 120 10.51 10.74 -0.64
C PHE A 120 10.86 10.30 -2.06
N THR A 121 10.89 8.99 -2.29
CA THR A 121 10.85 8.43 -3.65
C THR A 121 9.57 8.85 -4.34
N SER A 122 9.52 8.77 -5.66
CA SER A 122 8.28 8.93 -6.41
C SER A 122 7.22 7.96 -5.90
N ALA A 123 5.97 8.37 -5.93
CA ALA A 123 4.86 7.52 -5.49
C ALA A 123 4.56 6.36 -6.47
N GLY A 124 5.16 6.36 -7.67
CA GLY A 124 4.97 5.32 -8.68
C GLY A 124 3.49 5.20 -9.08
N MET A 125 2.99 6.14 -9.88
CA MET A 125 1.56 6.23 -10.21
C MET A 125 1.23 5.72 -11.61
N ASP A 126 2.08 4.92 -12.24
CA ASP A 126 1.70 4.19 -13.44
C ASP A 126 0.57 3.17 -13.12
N GLY A 127 -0.17 2.75 -14.14
CA GLY A 127 -1.36 1.89 -13.93
C GLY A 127 -1.09 0.55 -13.24
N SER A 128 0.17 0.10 -13.14
CA SER A 128 0.56 -1.14 -12.44
C SER A 128 0.98 -0.91 -10.98
N SER A 129 1.34 0.32 -10.60
CA SER A 129 1.97 0.65 -9.32
C SER A 129 1.17 1.58 -8.43
N ASP A 130 0.19 2.30 -8.98
CA ASP A 130 -0.57 3.37 -8.33
C ASP A 130 -1.37 2.92 -7.09
N TRP A 131 -1.62 1.62 -6.95
CA TRP A 131 -2.30 1.06 -5.80
C TRP A 131 -1.57 1.35 -4.47
N ARG A 132 -0.24 1.53 -4.49
CA ARG A 132 0.52 1.88 -3.29
C ARG A 132 0.07 3.22 -2.72
N PHE A 133 0.01 4.25 -3.53
CA PHE A 133 -0.51 5.55 -3.09
C PHE A 133 -2.00 5.48 -2.77
N LYS A 134 -2.80 4.86 -3.63
CA LYS A 134 -4.25 4.78 -3.47
C LYS A 134 -4.68 4.04 -2.21
N THR A 135 -4.17 2.82 -2.00
CA THR A 135 -4.64 1.94 -0.93
C THR A 135 -3.88 2.11 0.38
N HIS A 136 -2.58 2.42 0.34
CA HIS A 136 -1.81 2.59 1.57
C HIS A 136 -1.93 4.00 2.17
N LEU A 137 -2.11 5.03 1.36
CA LEU A 137 -2.00 6.42 1.77
C LEU A 137 -3.31 7.20 1.56
N ALA A 138 -3.75 7.34 0.31
CA ALA A 138 -4.94 8.14 -0.02
C ALA A 138 -6.22 7.55 0.58
N ASN A 139 -6.25 6.25 0.84
CA ASN A 139 -7.38 5.59 1.48
C ASN A 139 -7.46 5.83 3.01
N LEU A 140 -6.39 6.28 3.66
CA LEU A 140 -6.38 6.50 5.12
C LEU A 140 -7.44 7.54 5.56
N PRO A 141 -7.54 8.73 4.97
CA PRO A 141 -8.57 9.69 5.34
C PRO A 141 -9.99 9.16 5.14
N ILE A 142 -10.21 8.37 4.10
CA ILE A 142 -11.50 7.71 3.81
C ILE A 142 -11.81 6.66 4.87
N TYR A 143 -10.84 5.82 5.23
CA TYR A 143 -10.98 4.84 6.29
C TYR A 143 -11.38 5.47 7.62
N TYR A 144 -10.72 6.56 8.01
CA TYR A 144 -11.06 7.25 9.24
C TYR A 144 -12.44 7.93 9.21
N GLU A 145 -12.87 8.41 8.03
CA GLU A 145 -14.24 8.93 7.85
C GLU A 145 -15.26 7.80 8.03
N TYR A 146 -15.07 6.66 7.38
CA TYR A 146 -15.95 5.50 7.54
C TYR A 146 -16.02 5.03 8.99
N LYS A 147 -14.88 4.94 9.65
CA LYS A 147 -14.81 4.55 11.07
C LYS A 147 -15.54 5.53 11.99
N ALA A 148 -15.42 6.82 11.73
CA ALA A 148 -16.12 7.86 12.49
C ALA A 148 -17.63 7.83 12.27
N ASP A 149 -18.06 7.51 11.06
CA ASP A 149 -19.47 7.41 10.69
C ASP A 149 -20.10 6.04 11.01
N GLY A 150 -19.30 5.03 11.35
CA GLY A 150 -19.77 3.66 11.62
C GLY A 150 -20.34 2.97 10.39
N ILE A 151 -19.73 3.19 9.21
CA ILE A 151 -20.15 2.62 7.91
C ILE A 151 -19.01 1.86 7.26
N ASP A 152 -19.35 0.93 6.37
CA ASP A 152 -18.38 0.14 5.59
C ASP A 152 -18.38 0.50 4.10
N ASP A 153 -19.42 1.23 3.63
CA ASP A 153 -19.56 1.64 2.24
C ASP A 153 -20.40 2.93 2.14
N THR A 154 -20.22 3.68 1.06
CA THR A 154 -21.03 4.85 0.72
C THR A 154 -20.92 5.19 -0.76
N GLU A 155 -21.98 5.76 -1.34
CA GLU A 155 -21.96 6.27 -2.72
C GLU A 155 -21.05 7.51 -2.87
N ALA A 156 -20.85 8.27 -1.79
CA ALA A 156 -20.01 9.46 -1.81
C ALA A 156 -19.42 9.75 -0.43
N ILE A 157 -18.12 10.05 -0.39
CA ILE A 157 -17.43 10.49 0.83
C ILE A 157 -17.86 11.93 1.19
N LYS A 158 -17.84 12.28 2.48
CA LYS A 158 -18.14 13.64 2.98
C LYS A 158 -16.96 14.59 2.87
N GLY A 159 -15.74 14.06 2.82
CA GLY A 159 -14.51 14.84 2.84
C GLY A 159 -14.15 15.36 4.24
N THR A 160 -14.57 14.65 5.30
CA THR A 160 -14.32 15.05 6.70
C THR A 160 -12.84 15.25 6.99
N TYR A 161 -11.97 14.44 6.35
CA TYR A 161 -10.51 14.45 6.57
C TYR A 161 -9.75 14.98 5.34
N LEU A 162 -10.28 16.00 4.67
CA LEU A 162 -9.67 16.58 3.46
C LEU A 162 -8.29 17.21 3.74
N ASP A 163 -8.10 17.83 4.92
CA ASP A 163 -6.82 18.40 5.31
C ASP A 163 -5.75 17.30 5.51
N GLN A 164 -6.14 16.15 6.06
CA GLN A 164 -5.25 14.99 6.20
C GLN A 164 -4.90 14.39 4.83
N TYR A 165 -5.88 14.36 3.91
CA TYR A 165 -5.61 13.97 2.53
C TYR A 165 -4.59 14.89 1.86
N LYS A 166 -4.74 16.21 2.03
CA LYS A 166 -3.76 17.20 1.56
C LYS A 166 -2.37 16.97 2.16
N ASN A 167 -2.30 16.69 3.46
CA ASN A 167 -1.02 16.40 4.12
C ASN A 167 -0.33 15.15 3.54
N VAL A 168 -1.09 14.09 3.25
CA VAL A 168 -0.55 12.89 2.57
C VAL A 168 -0.07 13.25 1.17
N PHE A 169 -0.84 14.02 0.43
CA PHE A 169 -0.49 14.48 -0.92
C PHE A 169 0.80 15.30 -0.92
N ASP A 170 0.90 16.30 -0.04
CA ASP A 170 2.09 17.15 0.08
C ASP A 170 3.33 16.30 0.35
N LEU A 171 3.23 15.37 1.30
CA LEU A 171 4.35 14.55 1.73
C LEU A 171 4.88 13.62 0.62
N TYR A 172 3.99 12.92 -0.10
CA TYR A 172 4.39 11.87 -1.04
C TYR A 172 4.39 12.30 -2.52
N ILE A 173 3.80 13.42 -2.84
CA ILE A 173 3.75 13.96 -4.20
C ILE A 173 4.63 15.20 -4.32
N THR A 174 4.48 16.16 -3.40
CA THR A 174 5.22 17.43 -3.44
C THR A 174 6.68 17.26 -3.02
N ASP A 175 6.93 16.48 -1.95
CA ASP A 175 8.28 16.24 -1.40
C ASP A 175 8.97 15.01 -2.03
N SER A 176 8.58 14.66 -3.25
CA SER A 176 9.15 13.50 -3.95
C SER A 176 10.32 13.87 -4.86
N THR A 177 10.95 12.83 -5.39
CA THR A 177 12.13 12.90 -6.30
C THR A 177 11.81 13.49 -7.67
N CYS A 178 10.54 13.58 -8.06
CA CYS A 178 10.11 14.07 -9.37
C CYS A 178 8.92 15.04 -9.28
N ASP A 179 8.70 15.80 -10.35
CA ASP A 179 7.51 16.65 -10.47
C ASP A 179 6.23 15.82 -10.53
N GLY A 180 5.13 16.33 -9.95
CA GLY A 180 3.84 15.67 -9.94
C GLY A 180 3.31 15.32 -11.33
N SER A 181 3.68 16.07 -12.37
CA SER A 181 3.31 15.79 -13.76
C SER A 181 3.98 14.54 -14.34
N GLU A 182 5.07 14.07 -13.76
CA GLU A 182 5.83 12.89 -14.21
C GLU A 182 5.36 11.59 -13.53
N LEU A 183 4.62 11.68 -12.43
CA LEU A 183 4.27 10.54 -11.58
C LEU A 183 3.49 9.44 -12.28
N SER A 184 2.66 9.78 -13.27
CA SER A 184 1.89 8.81 -14.06
C SER A 184 2.75 7.89 -14.93
N ALA A 185 4.00 8.25 -15.17
CA ALA A 185 4.98 7.43 -15.90
C ALA A 185 5.94 6.68 -14.95
N LYS A 186 5.92 6.98 -13.64
CA LYS A 186 6.80 6.35 -12.65
C LYS A 186 6.26 4.99 -12.21
N THR A 187 7.10 3.98 -12.31
CA THR A 187 6.80 2.61 -11.91
C THR A 187 7.25 2.32 -10.47
N ALA A 188 6.87 1.15 -9.93
CA ALA A 188 7.40 0.65 -8.66
C ALA A 188 8.92 0.48 -8.71
N ASP A 189 9.46 0.02 -9.84
CA ASP A 189 10.90 -0.17 -10.02
C ASP A 189 11.64 1.17 -10.05
N ASP A 190 11.05 2.22 -10.62
CA ASP A 190 11.61 3.58 -10.53
C ASP A 190 11.72 4.03 -9.08
N SER A 191 10.64 3.90 -8.30
CA SER A 191 10.61 4.26 -6.87
C SER A 191 11.66 3.48 -6.06
N ARG A 192 11.76 2.18 -6.30
CA ARG A 192 12.77 1.32 -5.65
C ARG A 192 14.19 1.75 -6.02
N ASN A 193 14.45 1.97 -7.31
CA ASN A 193 15.77 2.38 -7.80
C ASN A 193 16.19 3.74 -7.26
N GLU A 194 15.27 4.69 -7.15
CA GLU A 194 15.53 5.99 -6.53
C GLU A 194 16.02 5.83 -5.07
N PHE A 195 15.40 4.93 -4.29
CA PHE A 195 15.84 4.65 -2.93
C PHE A 195 17.18 3.94 -2.88
N VAL A 196 17.39 2.90 -3.69
CA VAL A 196 18.64 2.13 -3.75
C VAL A 196 19.82 3.00 -4.17
N ASN A 197 19.59 3.93 -5.10
CA ASN A 197 20.62 4.87 -5.55
C ASN A 197 20.91 6.00 -4.54
N GLY A 198 20.13 6.12 -3.47
CA GLY A 198 20.27 7.20 -2.52
C GLY A 198 19.70 8.54 -3.01
N ASP A 199 18.79 8.51 -3.95
CA ASP A 199 18.11 9.70 -4.49
C ASP A 199 17.07 10.27 -3.50
N ALA A 200 16.62 9.45 -2.51
CA ALA A 200 15.64 9.84 -1.49
C ALA A 200 15.97 9.24 -0.13
N VAL A 201 15.47 9.90 0.92
CA VAL A 201 15.63 9.44 2.31
C VAL A 201 14.58 8.44 2.72
N PHE A 202 13.33 8.62 2.23
CA PHE A 202 12.18 7.80 2.59
C PHE A 202 11.59 7.09 1.37
N TYR A 203 11.22 5.82 1.58
CA TYR A 203 10.55 4.98 0.60
C TYR A 203 9.33 4.32 1.24
N GLN A 204 8.13 4.68 0.80
CA GLN A 204 6.91 4.04 1.28
C GLN A 204 6.67 2.76 0.51
N ASN A 205 6.70 1.64 1.22
CA ASN A 205 6.33 0.35 0.66
C ASN A 205 5.99 -0.64 1.79
N GLY A 206 5.83 -1.93 1.45
CA GLY A 206 5.47 -2.97 2.40
C GLY A 206 6.62 -3.89 2.78
N SER A 207 6.33 -4.82 3.69
CA SER A 207 7.28 -5.82 4.22
C SER A 207 7.77 -6.84 3.19
N TRP A 208 7.30 -6.79 1.98
CA TRP A 208 7.73 -7.61 0.83
C TRP A 208 8.95 -7.03 0.09
N GLU A 209 9.45 -5.84 0.41
CA GLU A 209 10.61 -5.20 -0.21
C GLU A 209 11.94 -5.60 0.42
#